data_6959e6a988741948fa9152320f61b74e
#
_entry.id   6959e6a988741948fa9152320f61b74e
#
_cell.length_a   1.000
_cell.length_b   1.000
_cell.length_c   1.000
_cell.angle_alpha   90.00
_cell.angle_beta   90.00
_cell.angle_gamma   90.00
#
_symmetry.space_group_name_H-M   'P 1'
#
loop_
_entity.id
_entity.type
_entity.pdbx_description
1 polymer ?
#
loop_
_entity_poly.entity_id
_entity_poly.type
_entity_poly.pdbx_seq_one_letter_code
_entity_poly.pdbx_strand_id
1 'polypeptide(L)'
;MTVKEWLNKGRKLDIELKQLREERTQALDLACSCTSCPSNEKVQTSTKNTSDGKFAAYTEYSAMINKKEFELLVYKSRMHNLINRLDNPTYRTLLSLRYINCKTWEQIAEDMHYSYVHIVHRLHPMALNEVNKYYLE
;
A
#
# COMPACT_ATOMS: atom_id res chain seq x y z
N MET A 1 -10.03 -9.58 -16.80
CA MET A 1 -9.22 -8.55 -16.10
C MET A 1 -8.20 -8.01 -17.08
N THR A 2 -8.17 -6.72 -17.30
CA THR A 2 -7.15 -6.09 -18.14
C THR A 2 -5.82 -5.98 -17.39
N VAL A 3 -4.70 -5.91 -18.12
CA VAL A 3 -3.36 -5.69 -17.52
C VAL A 3 -3.34 -4.44 -16.63
N LYS A 4 -4.01 -3.38 -17.06
CA LYS A 4 -4.12 -2.14 -16.30
C LYS A 4 -4.85 -2.34 -14.96
N GLU A 5 -5.93 -3.09 -14.96
CA GLU A 5 -6.68 -3.43 -13.74
C GLU A 5 -5.85 -4.30 -12.80
N TRP A 6 -5.13 -5.27 -13.37
CA TRP A 6 -4.24 -6.13 -12.61
C TRP A 6 -3.11 -5.33 -11.95
N LEU A 7 -2.45 -4.44 -12.67
CA LEU A 7 -1.42 -3.55 -12.12
C LEU A 7 -1.99 -2.60 -11.05
N ASN A 8 -3.19 -2.05 -11.27
CA ASN A 8 -3.85 -1.17 -10.30
C ASN A 8 -4.27 -1.90 -9.01
N LYS A 9 -4.51 -3.20 -9.06
CA LYS A 9 -4.82 -3.98 -7.86
C LYS A 9 -3.69 -3.93 -6.83
N GLY A 10 -2.44 -4.04 -7.27
CA GLY A 10 -1.27 -3.89 -6.39
C GLY A 10 -1.20 -2.51 -5.73
N ARG A 11 -1.53 -1.47 -6.47
CA ARG A 11 -1.59 -0.10 -5.94
C ARG A 11 -2.71 0.07 -4.90
N LYS A 12 -3.87 -0.53 -5.13
CA LYS A 12 -4.98 -0.53 -4.16
C LYS A 12 -4.60 -1.24 -2.87
N LEU A 13 -3.93 -2.39 -2.95
CA LEU A 13 -3.43 -3.11 -1.77
C LEU A 13 -2.45 -2.26 -0.95
N ASP A 14 -1.58 -1.49 -1.61
CA ASP A 14 -0.65 -0.58 -0.93
C ASP A 14 -1.38 0.55 -0.18
N ILE A 15 -2.43 1.09 -0.76
CA ILE A 15 -3.29 2.12 -0.13
C ILE A 15 -4.04 1.53 1.08
N GLU A 16 -4.64 0.35 0.94
CA GLU A 16 -5.33 -0.34 2.02
C GLU A 16 -4.38 -0.65 3.19
N LEU A 17 -3.15 -1.06 2.89
CA LEU A 17 -2.13 -1.32 3.90
C LEU A 17 -1.76 -0.05 4.68
N LYS A 18 -1.57 1.07 4.00
CA LYS A 18 -1.32 2.37 4.65
C LYS A 18 -2.47 2.76 5.56
N GLN A 19 -3.71 2.60 5.11
CA GLN A 19 -4.90 2.88 5.91
C GLN A 19 -4.95 2.01 7.17
N LEU A 20 -4.69 0.71 7.07
CA LEU A 20 -4.65 -0.19 8.22
C LEU A 20 -3.56 0.20 9.24
N ARG A 21 -2.40 0.65 8.77
CA ARG A 21 -1.33 1.14 9.65
C ARG A 21 -1.74 2.41 10.39
N GLU A 22 -2.44 3.32 9.74
CA GLU A 22 -2.99 4.53 10.38
C GLU A 22 -4.05 4.18 11.43
N GLU A 23 -4.98 3.28 11.10
CA GLU A 23 -5.99 2.78 12.04
C GLU A 23 -5.36 2.10 13.25
N ARG A 24 -4.31 1.29 13.06
CA ARG A 24 -3.55 0.67 14.16
C ARG A 24 -2.91 1.71 15.06
N THR A 25 -2.32 2.75 14.50
CA THR A 25 -1.72 3.85 15.27
C THR A 25 -2.78 4.57 16.10
N GLN A 26 -3.94 4.86 15.54
CA GLN A 26 -5.07 5.45 16.25
C GLN A 26 -5.57 4.55 17.39
N ALA A 27 -5.65 3.25 17.16
CA ALA A 27 -6.04 2.29 18.20
C ALA A 27 -5.03 2.25 19.36
N LEU A 28 -3.74 2.35 19.05
CA LEU A 28 -2.68 2.44 20.07
C LEU A 28 -2.78 3.74 20.87
N ASP A 29 -2.98 4.86 20.21
CA ASP A 29 -3.12 6.18 20.86
C ASP A 29 -4.32 6.20 21.81
N LEU A 30 -5.45 5.64 21.39
CA LEU A 30 -6.64 5.48 22.22
C LEU A 30 -6.40 4.55 23.43
N ALA A 31 -5.62 3.47 23.26
CA ALA A 31 -5.26 2.58 24.35
C ALA A 31 -4.35 3.26 25.37
N CYS A 32 -3.42 4.10 24.89
CA CYS A 32 -2.47 4.82 25.74
C CYS A 32 -3.07 6.05 26.42
N SER A 33 -4.00 6.76 25.79
CA SER A 33 -4.61 7.98 26.32
C SER A 33 -5.45 7.76 27.58
N CYS A 34 -5.88 6.54 27.85
CA CYS A 34 -6.65 6.20 29.05
C CYS A 34 -5.79 5.96 30.30
N THR A 35 -4.48 6.01 30.19
CA THR A 35 -3.56 5.79 31.31
C THR A 35 -3.13 7.08 32.03
N SER A 36 -3.53 8.26 31.55
CA SER A 36 -3.15 9.55 32.11
C SER A 36 -4.31 10.29 32.81
N CYS A 37 -5.09 9.61 33.63
CA CYS A 37 -5.94 10.29 34.61
C CYS A 37 -5.32 10.18 36.02
N PRO A 38 -4.80 11.27 36.60
CA PRO A 38 -4.51 11.31 38.00
C PRO A 38 -5.82 11.56 38.73
N SER A 39 -6.56 10.54 39.05
CA SER A 39 -7.66 10.66 40.01
C SER A 39 -7.35 9.87 41.28
N ASN A 40 -7.00 10.61 42.30
CA ASN A 40 -7.16 10.21 43.70
C ASN A 40 -8.63 9.90 43.96
N GLU A 41 -9.07 8.71 43.67
CA GLU A 41 -10.23 8.14 44.35
C GLU A 41 -10.19 6.63 44.24
N LYS A 42 -10.06 6.00 45.41
CA LYS A 42 -10.25 4.58 45.61
C LYS A 42 -11.70 4.22 45.30
N VAL A 43 -11.96 3.69 44.12
CA VAL A 43 -13.13 2.86 43.89
C VAL A 43 -12.63 1.54 43.35
N GLN A 44 -12.60 0.55 44.22
CA GLN A 44 -12.53 -0.85 43.85
C GLN A 44 -13.77 -1.20 43.04
N THR A 45 -13.69 -1.15 41.75
CA THR A 45 -14.59 -1.89 40.86
C THR A 45 -13.75 -2.49 39.76
N SER A 46 -13.87 -3.77 39.63
CA SER A 46 -13.21 -4.66 38.69
C SER A 46 -13.28 -4.17 37.24
N THR A 47 -12.34 -3.36 36.82
CA THR A 47 -12.15 -2.94 35.42
C THR A 47 -11.00 -3.72 34.77
N LYS A 48 -11.05 -5.04 34.89
CA LYS A 48 -10.09 -5.91 34.18
C LYS A 48 -10.26 -5.97 32.66
N ASN A 49 -11.32 -5.36 32.09
CA ASN A 49 -11.71 -5.60 30.71
C ASN A 49 -11.46 -4.46 29.72
N THR A 50 -11.13 -3.24 30.16
CA THR A 50 -11.03 -2.10 29.24
C THR A 50 -9.65 -1.91 28.61
N SER A 51 -8.57 -2.16 29.33
CA SER A 51 -7.23 -2.05 28.77
C SER A 51 -6.89 -3.28 27.89
N ASP A 52 -7.26 -4.49 28.33
CA ASP A 52 -7.05 -5.72 27.57
C ASP A 52 -7.80 -5.70 26.24
N GLY A 53 -9.03 -5.16 26.20
CA GLY A 53 -9.81 -5.01 24.97
C GLY A 53 -9.21 -4.02 23.98
N LYS A 54 -8.59 -2.96 24.45
CA LYS A 54 -7.93 -1.95 23.59
C LYS A 54 -6.64 -2.48 22.98
N PHE A 55 -5.83 -3.20 23.73
CA PHE A 55 -4.65 -3.88 23.20
C PHE A 55 -5.01 -5.07 22.31
N ALA A 56 -6.15 -5.74 22.55
CA ALA A 56 -6.67 -6.76 21.65
C ALA A 56 -6.96 -6.20 20.26
N ALA A 57 -7.57 -5.01 20.16
CA ALA A 57 -7.78 -4.32 18.88
C ALA A 57 -6.45 -4.03 18.16
N TYR A 58 -5.44 -3.54 18.85
CA TYR A 58 -4.11 -3.34 18.29
C TYR A 58 -3.51 -4.65 17.74
N THR A 59 -3.67 -5.74 18.47
CA THR A 59 -3.17 -7.06 18.05
C THR A 59 -3.91 -7.56 16.81
N GLU A 60 -5.22 -7.37 16.72
CA GLU A 60 -6.01 -7.70 15.54
C GLU A 60 -5.57 -6.91 14.31
N TYR A 61 -5.37 -5.59 14.44
CA TYR A 61 -4.82 -4.77 13.35
C TYR A 61 -3.44 -5.24 12.93
N SER A 62 -2.58 -5.60 13.86
CA SER A 62 -1.24 -6.10 13.55
C SER A 62 -1.29 -7.41 12.75
N ALA A 63 -2.19 -8.33 13.09
CA ALA A 63 -2.40 -9.57 12.34
C ALA A 63 -2.93 -9.31 10.92
N MET A 64 -3.89 -8.40 10.77
CA MET A 64 -4.41 -7.98 9.46
C MET A 64 -3.33 -7.34 8.60
N ILE A 65 -2.50 -6.47 9.17
CA ILE A 65 -1.38 -5.82 8.49
C ILE A 65 -0.37 -6.85 8.01
N ASN A 66 0.05 -7.78 8.85
CA ASN A 66 0.99 -8.84 8.46
C ASN A 66 0.48 -9.67 7.27
N LYS A 67 -0.80 -10.02 7.29
CA LYS A 67 -1.44 -10.74 6.18
C LYS A 67 -1.44 -9.91 4.89
N LYS A 68 -1.79 -8.63 4.98
CA LYS A 68 -1.80 -7.71 3.83
C LYS A 68 -0.40 -7.43 3.30
N GLU A 69 0.58 -7.29 4.17
CA GLU A 69 1.99 -7.13 3.77
C GLU A 69 2.49 -8.31 2.97
N PHE A 70 2.19 -9.52 3.40
CA PHE A 70 2.55 -10.73 2.66
C PHE A 70 1.87 -10.79 1.30
N GLU A 71 0.56 -10.52 1.24
CA GLU A 71 -0.20 -10.47 -0.01
C GLU A 71 0.39 -9.44 -0.98
N LEU A 72 0.69 -8.24 -0.49
CA LEU A 72 1.30 -7.17 -1.27
C LEU A 72 2.69 -7.53 -1.77
N LEU A 73 3.52 -8.16 -0.93
CA LEU A 73 4.87 -8.58 -1.31
C LEU A 73 4.84 -9.59 -2.46
N VAL A 74 3.98 -10.60 -2.37
CA VAL A 74 3.79 -11.60 -3.43
C VAL A 74 3.30 -10.93 -4.72
N TYR A 75 2.38 -9.98 -4.59
CA TYR A 75 1.82 -9.26 -5.73
C TYR A 75 2.87 -8.38 -6.42
N LYS A 76 3.64 -7.61 -5.65
CA LYS A 76 4.73 -6.77 -6.16
C LYS A 76 5.83 -7.61 -6.84
N SER A 77 6.15 -8.78 -6.30
CA SER A 77 7.10 -9.69 -6.92
C SER A 77 6.63 -10.17 -8.29
N ARG A 78 5.35 -10.53 -8.41
CA ARG A 78 4.76 -10.91 -9.70
C ARG A 78 4.76 -9.75 -10.71
N MET A 79 4.41 -8.55 -10.26
CA MET A 79 4.47 -7.35 -11.11
C MET A 79 5.90 -7.08 -11.58
N HIS A 80 6.86 -7.16 -10.68
CA HIS A 80 8.27 -6.95 -11.01
C HIS A 80 8.78 -7.94 -12.06
N ASN A 81 8.44 -9.22 -11.91
CA ASN A 81 8.80 -10.26 -12.87
C ASN A 81 8.18 -9.99 -14.27
N LEU A 82 6.93 -9.55 -14.31
CA LEU A 82 6.26 -9.22 -15.58
C LEU A 82 6.90 -7.98 -16.23
N ILE A 83 7.14 -6.93 -15.46
CA ILE A 83 7.77 -5.69 -15.96
C ILE A 83 9.19 -5.94 -16.48
N ASN A 84 9.95 -6.80 -15.83
CA ASN A 84 11.32 -7.12 -16.23
C ASN A 84 11.42 -7.89 -17.57
N ARG A 85 10.31 -8.46 -18.06
CA ARG A 85 10.27 -9.07 -19.39
C ARG A 85 10.27 -8.04 -20.52
N LEU A 86 9.97 -6.78 -20.23
CA LEU A 86 9.98 -5.73 -21.22
C LEU A 86 11.41 -5.43 -21.69
N ASP A 87 11.61 -5.31 -22.99
CA ASP A 87 12.91 -4.96 -23.57
C ASP A 87 13.26 -3.48 -23.38
N ASN A 88 12.25 -2.60 -23.43
CA ASN A 88 12.47 -1.17 -23.33
C ASN A 88 12.67 -0.71 -21.87
N PRO A 89 13.86 -0.19 -21.52
CA PRO A 89 14.14 0.25 -20.17
C PRO A 89 13.27 1.43 -19.70
N THR A 90 12.86 2.30 -20.62
CA THR A 90 11.98 3.43 -20.32
C THR A 90 10.61 2.95 -19.82
N TYR A 91 10.06 1.93 -20.49
CA TYR A 91 8.76 1.34 -20.07
C TYR A 91 8.87 0.61 -18.74
N ARG A 92 9.96 -0.15 -18.52
CA ARG A 92 10.22 -0.79 -17.22
C ARG A 92 10.26 0.23 -16.09
N THR A 93 11.00 1.31 -16.28
CA THR A 93 11.12 2.38 -15.28
C THR A 93 9.77 3.04 -15.01
N LEU A 94 9.03 3.41 -16.05
CA LEU A 94 7.73 4.05 -15.93
C LEU A 94 6.74 3.18 -15.14
N LEU A 95 6.62 1.92 -15.51
CA LEU A 95 5.68 0.99 -14.86
C LEU A 95 6.08 0.67 -13.42
N SER A 96 7.39 0.54 -13.16
CA SER A 96 7.90 0.34 -11.79
C SER A 96 7.62 1.54 -10.90
N LEU A 97 7.87 2.76 -11.36
CA LEU A 97 7.58 3.98 -10.60
C LEU A 97 6.08 4.12 -10.33
N ARG A 98 5.23 3.81 -11.29
CA ARG A 98 3.79 3.97 -11.15
C ARG A 98 3.14 2.91 -10.29
N TYR A 99 3.44 1.64 -10.51
CA TYR A 99 2.69 0.51 -9.95
C TYR A 99 3.38 -0.18 -8.77
N ILE A 100 4.70 -0.21 -8.75
CA ILE A 100 5.46 -0.79 -7.63
C ILE A 100 5.74 0.26 -6.56
N ASN A 101 6.24 1.43 -6.96
CA ASN A 101 6.56 2.54 -6.05
C ASN A 101 5.36 3.46 -5.78
N CYS A 102 4.25 3.28 -6.47
CA CYS A 102 3.00 4.02 -6.29
C CYS A 102 3.13 5.54 -6.41
N LYS A 103 4.07 6.04 -7.21
CA LYS A 103 4.27 7.47 -7.43
C LYS A 103 3.14 8.11 -8.22
N THR A 104 2.93 9.41 -8.02
CA THR A 104 2.02 10.22 -8.82
C THR A 104 2.61 10.48 -10.21
N TRP A 105 1.75 10.87 -11.15
CA TRP A 105 2.20 11.15 -12.50
C TRP A 105 3.15 12.35 -12.58
N GLU A 106 2.96 13.33 -11.70
CA GLU A 106 3.79 14.52 -11.58
C GLU A 106 5.20 14.14 -11.10
N GLN A 107 5.31 13.30 -10.07
CA GLN A 107 6.57 12.78 -9.55
C GLN A 107 7.32 11.96 -10.59
N ILE A 108 6.60 11.14 -11.37
CA ILE A 108 7.18 10.35 -12.45
C ILE A 108 7.72 11.25 -13.56
N ALA A 109 6.98 12.29 -13.92
CA ALA A 109 7.40 13.27 -14.91
C ALA A 109 8.72 13.95 -14.51
N GLU A 110 8.86 14.35 -13.25
CA GLU A 110 10.11 14.88 -12.70
C GLU A 110 11.25 13.86 -12.72
N ASP A 111 11.01 12.66 -12.22
CA ASP A 111 12.03 11.61 -12.12
C ASP A 111 12.56 11.16 -13.48
N MET A 112 11.70 11.10 -14.48
CA MET A 112 12.06 10.66 -15.84
C MET A 112 12.44 11.79 -16.78
N HIS A 113 12.33 13.04 -16.35
CA HIS A 113 12.60 14.24 -17.17
C HIS A 113 11.76 14.32 -18.44
N TYR A 114 10.50 13.92 -18.37
CA TYR A 114 9.51 14.05 -19.42
C TYR A 114 8.37 14.97 -19.00
N SER A 115 7.65 15.52 -19.98
CA SER A 115 6.42 16.26 -19.67
C SER A 115 5.32 15.32 -19.17
N TYR A 116 4.46 15.82 -18.29
CA TYR A 116 3.29 15.08 -17.79
C TYR A 116 2.43 14.51 -18.93
N VAL A 117 2.13 15.35 -19.92
CA VAL A 117 1.31 14.97 -21.08
C VAL A 117 1.94 13.82 -21.86
N HIS A 118 3.25 13.87 -22.09
CA HIS A 118 3.97 12.84 -22.80
C HIS A 118 3.93 11.48 -22.06
N ILE A 119 4.10 11.51 -20.74
CA ILE A 119 4.04 10.29 -19.92
C ILE A 119 2.64 9.67 -19.94
N VAL A 120 1.62 10.46 -19.64
CA VAL A 120 0.25 9.95 -19.47
C VAL A 120 -0.39 9.54 -20.79
N HIS A 121 -0.18 10.32 -21.86
CA HIS A 121 -0.87 10.13 -23.13
C HIS A 121 -0.07 9.33 -24.18
N ARG A 122 1.24 9.20 -24.02
CA ARG A 122 2.09 8.46 -24.96
C ARG A 122 2.80 7.26 -24.33
N LEU A 123 3.70 7.51 -23.40
CA LEU A 123 4.56 6.44 -22.85
C LEU A 123 3.77 5.38 -22.10
N HIS A 124 2.82 5.79 -21.25
CA HIS A 124 2.03 4.84 -20.47
C HIS A 124 1.14 3.92 -21.31
N PRO A 125 0.37 4.40 -22.30
CA PRO A 125 -0.39 3.50 -23.18
C PRO A 125 0.50 2.55 -23.97
N MET A 126 1.65 3.02 -24.46
CA MET A 126 2.60 2.17 -25.19
C MET A 126 3.21 1.09 -24.29
N ALA A 127 3.60 1.46 -23.07
CA ALA A 127 4.11 0.51 -22.09
C ALA A 127 3.07 -0.55 -21.72
N LEU A 128 1.80 -0.17 -21.53
CA LEU A 128 0.71 -1.11 -21.26
C LEU A 128 0.46 -2.07 -22.42
N ASN A 129 0.53 -1.59 -23.65
CA ASN A 129 0.38 -2.44 -24.83
C ASN A 129 1.51 -3.48 -24.93
N GLU A 130 2.73 -3.09 -24.58
CA GLU A 130 3.85 -4.02 -24.58
C GLU A 130 3.74 -5.07 -23.48
N VAL A 131 3.42 -4.66 -22.25
CA VAL A 131 3.17 -5.60 -21.13
C VAL A 131 2.03 -6.55 -21.43
N ASN A 132 1.00 -6.09 -22.12
CA ASN A 132 -0.16 -6.93 -22.45
C ASN A 132 0.21 -8.17 -23.29
N LYS A 133 1.25 -8.08 -24.10
CA LYS A 133 1.75 -9.22 -24.88
C LYS A 133 2.26 -10.34 -23.98
N TYR A 134 2.97 -9.98 -22.91
CA TYR A 134 3.52 -10.95 -21.95
C TYR A 134 2.52 -11.38 -20.87
N TYR A 135 1.46 -10.63 -20.66
CA TYR A 135 0.43 -10.96 -19.70
C TYR A 135 -0.53 -12.05 -20.18
N LEU A 136 -0.71 -12.15 -21.50
CA LEU A 136 -1.57 -13.14 -22.13
C LEU A 136 -0.87 -14.49 -22.39
N GLU A 137 0.46 -14.53 -22.26
CA GLU A 137 1.26 -15.75 -22.29
C GLU A 137 1.28 -16.45 -20.92
#